data_fe132519b9b96aec7d96e18bb100fdea
#
_entry.id   fe132519b9b96aec7d96e18bb100fdea
#
_cell.length_a   1.000
_cell.length_b   1.000
_cell.length_c   1.000
_cell.angle_alpha   90.00
_cell.angle_beta   90.00
_cell.angle_gamma   90.00
#
_symmetry.space_group_name_H-M   'P 1'
#
loop_
_entity.id
_entity.type
_entity.pdbx_description
1 polymer ?
#
loop_
_entity_poly.entity_id
_entity_poly.type
_entity_poly.pdbx_seq_one_letter_code
_entity_poly.pdbx_strand_id
1 'polypeptide(L)'
;MTIVILPDAQADLLDLQDYMLDRWTPELWVAAEEDIFAQLARVDSGLITGPVVPLLGSVGITDYRTVLSSHHRLLYRQVDGHTYVYAVTGQVQDFQALLLRRLFRR
;
A
#
# COMPACT_ATOMS: atom_id res chain seq x y z
N MET A 1 1.06 -12.21 14.51
CA MET A 1 0.96 -11.66 13.14
C MET A 1 1.68 -10.34 13.10
N THR A 2 2.34 -10.04 12.01
CA THR A 2 3.25 -8.90 11.91
C THR A 2 3.00 -8.16 10.61
N ILE A 3 3.08 -6.83 10.66
CA ILE A 3 3.04 -5.97 9.48
C ILE A 3 4.46 -5.51 9.20
N VAL A 4 4.95 -5.77 8.00
CA VAL A 4 6.30 -5.39 7.57
C VAL A 4 6.18 -4.40 6.43
N ILE A 5 6.66 -3.17 6.65
CA ILE A 5 6.72 -2.14 5.61
C ILE A 5 8.07 -2.29 4.92
N LEU A 6 8.08 -2.78 3.69
CA LEU A 6 9.31 -3.02 2.94
C LEU A 6 9.98 -1.70 2.56
N PRO A 7 11.29 -1.69 2.26
CA PRO A 7 12.04 -0.43 2.04
C PRO A 7 11.44 0.49 0.99
N ASP A 8 10.97 -0.05 -0.14
CA ASP A 8 10.34 0.77 -1.18
C ASP A 8 9.05 1.42 -0.69
N ALA A 9 8.26 0.70 0.12
CA ALA A 9 7.04 1.26 0.71
C ALA A 9 7.37 2.30 1.78
N GLN A 10 8.45 2.12 2.52
CA GLN A 10 8.92 3.14 3.46
C GLN A 10 9.30 4.43 2.72
N ALA A 11 10.00 4.31 1.60
CA ALA A 11 10.35 5.46 0.77
C ALA A 11 9.09 6.14 0.22
N ASP A 12 8.10 5.36 -0.20
CA ASP A 12 6.80 5.90 -0.64
C ASP A 12 6.14 6.74 0.45
N LEU A 13 6.14 6.24 1.69
CA LEU A 13 5.52 6.97 2.80
C LEU A 13 6.21 8.30 3.06
N LEU A 14 7.55 8.35 2.97
CA LEU A 14 8.29 9.59 3.13
C LEU A 14 7.98 10.58 2.00
N ASP A 15 7.91 10.11 0.76
CA ASP A 15 7.58 10.96 -0.38
C ASP A 15 6.15 11.51 -0.26
N LEU A 16 5.21 10.69 0.17
CA LEU A 16 3.82 11.11 0.36
C LEU A 16 3.70 12.09 1.52
N GLN A 17 4.47 11.90 2.58
CA GLN A 17 4.52 12.84 3.69
C GLN A 17 5.01 14.21 3.21
N ASP A 18 6.11 14.26 2.47
CA ASP A 18 6.65 15.51 1.94
C ASP A 18 5.63 16.19 1.03
N TYR A 19 4.97 15.43 0.15
CA TYR A 19 3.94 15.95 -0.74
C TYR A 19 2.77 16.56 0.03
N MET A 20 2.25 15.86 1.04
CA MET A 20 1.10 16.34 1.79
C MET A 20 1.43 17.50 2.72
N LEU A 21 2.63 17.51 3.31
CA LEU A 21 3.06 18.62 4.14
C LEU A 21 3.30 19.89 3.33
N ASP A 22 3.73 19.74 2.08
CA ASP A 22 3.94 20.87 1.18
C ASP A 22 2.63 21.48 0.69
N ARG A 23 1.60 20.66 0.45
CA ARG A 23 0.36 21.09 -0.21
C ARG A 23 -0.82 21.25 0.73
N TRP A 24 -0.81 20.54 1.83
CA TRP A 24 -1.94 20.46 2.74
C TRP A 24 -1.46 20.83 4.15
N THR A 25 -2.10 20.27 5.19
CA THR A 25 -1.76 20.56 6.57
C THR A 25 -1.09 19.36 7.24
N PRO A 26 -0.26 19.60 8.29
CA PRO A 26 0.30 18.48 9.07
C PRO A 26 -0.78 17.59 9.68
N GLU A 27 -1.88 18.19 10.13
CA GLU A 27 -3.00 17.45 10.73
C GLU A 27 -3.63 16.49 9.73
N LEU A 28 -3.74 16.91 8.47
CA LEU A 28 -4.30 16.06 7.41
C LEU A 28 -3.38 14.87 7.12
N TRP A 29 -2.07 15.11 7.11
CA TRP A 29 -1.11 14.00 6.94
C TRP A 29 -1.21 13.01 8.10
N VAL A 30 -1.28 13.48 9.35
CA VAL A 30 -1.39 12.60 10.51
C VAL A 30 -2.65 11.74 10.40
N ALA A 31 -3.78 12.33 10.03
CA ALA A 31 -5.03 11.59 9.85
C ALA A 31 -4.92 10.56 8.72
N ALA A 32 -4.28 10.92 7.59
CA ALA A 32 -4.09 10.02 6.47
C ALA A 32 -3.19 8.85 6.84
N GLU A 33 -2.11 9.10 7.56
CA GLU A 33 -1.18 8.07 8.02
C GLU A 33 -1.85 7.12 9.02
N GLU A 34 -2.62 7.66 9.96
CA GLU A 34 -3.37 6.84 10.91
C GLU A 34 -4.32 5.89 10.18
N ASP A 35 -4.99 6.38 9.14
CA ASP A 35 -5.90 5.55 8.36
C ASP A 35 -5.16 4.46 7.57
N ILE A 36 -3.97 4.76 7.04
CA ILE A 36 -3.13 3.75 6.40
C ILE A 36 -2.89 2.58 7.35
N PHE A 37 -2.42 2.87 8.56
CA PHE A 37 -2.11 1.83 9.54
C PHE A 37 -3.35 1.14 10.07
N ALA A 38 -4.48 1.86 10.17
CA ALA A 38 -5.76 1.25 10.56
C ALA A 38 -6.21 0.20 9.52
N GLN A 39 -6.08 0.51 8.23
CA GLN A 39 -6.44 -0.44 7.18
C GLN A 39 -5.49 -1.64 7.16
N LEU A 40 -4.21 -1.42 7.35
CA LEU A 40 -3.25 -2.53 7.45
C LEU A 40 -3.54 -3.44 8.63
N ALA A 41 -3.94 -2.87 9.77
CA ALA A 41 -4.31 -3.66 10.93
C ALA A 41 -5.54 -4.53 10.65
N ARG A 42 -6.52 -4.01 9.92
CA ARG A 42 -7.69 -4.78 9.51
C ARG A 42 -7.34 -5.93 8.58
N VAL A 43 -6.43 -5.69 7.63
CA VAL A 43 -5.93 -6.74 6.75
C VAL A 43 -5.20 -7.81 7.56
N ASP A 44 -4.29 -7.39 8.42
CA ASP A 44 -3.45 -8.31 9.19
C ASP A 44 -4.27 -9.16 10.16
N SER A 45 -5.33 -8.61 10.72
CA SER A 45 -6.23 -9.34 11.62
C SER A 45 -7.25 -10.23 10.91
N GLY A 46 -7.32 -10.16 9.59
CA GLY A 46 -8.28 -10.91 8.79
C GLY A 46 -9.67 -10.30 8.70
N LEU A 47 -9.87 -9.08 9.22
CA LEU A 47 -11.19 -8.42 9.13
C LEU A 47 -11.55 -8.06 7.71
N ILE A 48 -10.57 -7.69 6.89
CA ILE A 48 -10.78 -7.40 5.48
C ILE A 48 -9.74 -8.09 4.62
N THR A 49 -10.12 -8.41 3.38
CA THR A 49 -9.22 -8.92 2.36
C THR A 49 -9.45 -8.08 1.12
N GLY A 50 -8.41 -7.44 0.63
CA GLY A 50 -8.51 -6.63 -0.56
C GLY A 50 -8.57 -7.45 -1.84
N PRO A 51 -8.96 -6.84 -2.96
CA PRO A 51 -9.01 -7.53 -4.24
C PRO A 51 -7.61 -7.88 -4.75
N VAL A 52 -7.53 -8.94 -5.53
CA VAL A 52 -6.33 -9.31 -6.28
C VAL A 52 -6.04 -8.22 -7.31
N VAL A 53 -4.77 -7.90 -7.53
CA VAL A 53 -4.35 -6.94 -8.55
C VAL A 53 -4.71 -7.51 -9.93
N PRO A 54 -5.58 -6.86 -10.72
CA PRO A 54 -6.05 -7.43 -11.98
C PRO A 54 -4.95 -7.77 -12.97
N LEU A 55 -3.95 -6.89 -13.10
CA LEU A 55 -2.83 -7.12 -14.02
C LEU A 55 -2.07 -8.40 -13.68
N LEU A 56 -1.80 -8.64 -12.40
CA LEU A 56 -1.10 -9.84 -11.96
C LEU A 56 -2.00 -11.06 -11.99
N GLY A 57 -3.26 -10.90 -11.63
CA GLY A 57 -4.25 -11.98 -11.68
C GLY A 57 -4.42 -12.54 -13.08
N SER A 58 -4.32 -11.69 -14.12
CA SER A 58 -4.47 -12.12 -15.51
C SER A 58 -3.36 -13.05 -15.97
N VAL A 59 -2.22 -13.06 -15.27
CA VAL A 59 -1.10 -13.98 -15.55
C VAL A 59 -0.91 -15.02 -14.45
N GLY A 60 -1.93 -15.22 -13.62
CA GLY A 60 -1.93 -16.28 -12.60
C GLY A 60 -1.27 -15.92 -11.27
N ILE A 61 -0.87 -14.67 -11.08
CA ILE A 61 -0.28 -14.20 -9.81
C ILE A 61 -1.41 -13.61 -8.97
N THR A 62 -1.86 -14.33 -7.96
CA THR A 62 -3.05 -13.99 -7.19
C THR A 62 -2.79 -13.68 -5.72
N ASP A 63 -1.55 -13.64 -5.28
CA ASP A 63 -1.20 -13.40 -3.89
C ASP A 63 -0.96 -11.91 -3.56
N TYR A 64 -0.83 -11.04 -4.57
CA TYR A 64 -0.74 -9.60 -4.36
C TYR A 64 -2.12 -8.98 -4.36
N ARG A 65 -2.42 -8.21 -3.33
CA ARG A 65 -3.72 -7.58 -3.14
C ARG A 65 -3.55 -6.11 -2.82
N THR A 66 -4.62 -5.34 -2.97
CA THR A 66 -4.63 -3.92 -2.64
C THR A 66 -5.71 -3.61 -1.62
N VAL A 67 -5.50 -2.54 -0.87
CA VAL A 67 -6.51 -1.98 0.03
C VAL A 67 -6.42 -0.46 -0.07
N LEU A 68 -7.57 0.21 0.01
CA LEU A 68 -7.63 1.67 -0.01
C LEU A 68 -7.73 2.21 1.41
N SER A 69 -6.98 3.26 1.69
CA SER A 69 -7.20 4.13 2.82
C SER A 69 -7.94 5.38 2.35
N SER A 70 -8.10 6.38 3.23
CA SER A 70 -8.84 7.60 2.87
C SER A 70 -8.23 8.34 1.68
N HIS A 71 -6.89 8.30 1.53
CA HIS A 71 -6.18 9.06 0.50
C HIS A 71 -5.22 8.22 -0.34
N HIS A 72 -4.96 6.97 0.03
CA HIS A 72 -3.88 6.19 -0.55
C HIS A 72 -4.34 4.78 -0.93
N ARG A 73 -3.54 4.13 -1.76
CA ARG A 73 -3.69 2.73 -2.13
C ARG A 73 -2.47 1.97 -1.66
N LEU A 74 -2.69 0.83 -1.03
CA LEU A 74 -1.63 0.00 -0.46
C LEU A 74 -1.56 -1.32 -1.22
N LEU A 75 -0.35 -1.70 -1.63
CA LEU A 75 -0.09 -3.01 -2.23
C LEU A 75 0.53 -3.91 -1.18
N TYR A 76 -0.07 -5.05 -0.95
CA TYR A 76 0.42 -5.98 0.08
C TYR A 76 0.31 -7.43 -0.37
N ARG A 77 1.02 -8.29 0.36
CA ARG A 77 0.93 -9.73 0.24
C ARG A 77 1.01 -10.33 1.63
N GLN A 78 0.23 -11.38 1.90
CA GLN A 78 0.29 -12.10 3.17
C GLN A 78 1.00 -13.43 2.98
N VAL A 79 1.98 -13.71 3.84
CA VAL A 79 2.77 -14.94 3.82
C VAL A 79 2.95 -15.40 5.26
N ASP A 80 2.53 -16.63 5.55
CA ASP A 80 2.69 -17.25 6.87
C ASP A 80 2.16 -16.39 8.02
N GLY A 81 1.03 -15.74 7.82
CA GLY A 81 0.40 -14.90 8.83
C GLY A 81 1.00 -13.50 8.97
N HIS A 82 1.98 -13.15 8.14
CA HIS A 82 2.57 -11.82 8.11
C HIS A 82 2.08 -11.04 6.91
N THR A 83 1.91 -9.72 7.08
CA THR A 83 1.49 -8.82 6.00
C THR A 83 2.70 -7.99 5.56
N TYR A 84 3.07 -8.13 4.30
CA TYR A 84 4.18 -7.39 3.70
C TYR A 84 3.64 -6.30 2.80
N VAL A 85 4.02 -5.05 3.06
CA VAL A 85 3.59 -3.89 2.27
C VAL A 85 4.68 -3.55 1.26
N TYR A 86 4.33 -3.58 -0.02
CA TYR A 86 5.26 -3.38 -1.13
C TYR A 86 5.24 -1.97 -1.68
N ALA A 87 4.09 -1.29 -1.62
CA ALA A 87 3.95 0.04 -2.17
C ALA A 87 2.82 0.79 -1.49
N VAL A 88 2.97 2.12 -1.41
CA VAL A 88 1.92 3.04 -0.99
C VAL A 88 1.86 4.13 -2.04
N THR A 89 0.68 4.35 -2.62
CA THR A 89 0.50 5.33 -3.70
C THR A 89 -0.69 6.22 -3.42
N GLY A 90 -0.74 7.39 -4.06
CA GLY A 90 -1.97 8.15 -4.15
C GLY A 90 -3.00 7.38 -4.98
N GLN A 91 -4.28 7.57 -4.70
CA GLN A 91 -5.34 6.81 -5.38
C GLN A 91 -5.43 7.16 -6.87
N VAL A 92 -4.95 8.33 -7.26
CA VAL A 92 -5.01 8.79 -8.67
C VAL A 92 -3.73 8.53 -9.45
N GLN A 93 -2.68 7.98 -8.81
CA GLN A 93 -1.45 7.65 -9.51
C GLN A 93 -1.65 6.46 -10.45
N ASP A 94 -0.82 6.39 -11.50
CA ASP A 94 -0.80 5.22 -12.39
C ASP A 94 -0.19 4.03 -11.63
N PHE A 95 -1.07 3.31 -10.96
CA PHE A 95 -0.70 2.19 -10.12
C PHE A 95 -0.07 1.06 -10.92
N GLN A 96 -0.58 0.80 -12.12
CA GLN A 96 -0.06 -0.30 -12.95
C GLN A 96 1.37 -0.02 -13.40
N ALA A 97 1.68 1.20 -13.81
CA ALA A 97 3.04 1.58 -14.20
C ALA A 97 4.00 1.44 -13.02
N LEU A 98 3.59 1.93 -11.84
CA LEU A 98 4.39 1.78 -10.63
C LEU A 98 4.62 0.31 -10.29
N LEU A 99 3.58 -0.50 -10.37
CA LEU A 99 3.63 -1.92 -10.06
C LEU A 99 4.61 -2.65 -10.97
N LEU A 100 4.54 -2.38 -12.27
CA LEU A 100 5.45 -3.00 -13.23
C LEU A 100 6.90 -2.63 -12.93
N ARG A 101 7.18 -1.37 -12.61
CA ARG A 101 8.54 -0.95 -12.25
C ARG A 101 9.03 -1.63 -10.97
N ARG A 102 8.16 -1.80 -9.97
CA ARG A 102 8.53 -2.38 -8.67
C ARG A 102 8.76 -3.87 -8.74
N LEU A 103 7.85 -4.60 -9.36
CA LEU A 103 7.87 -6.06 -9.34
C LEU A 103 8.79 -6.66 -10.39
N PHE A 104 9.02 -5.95 -11.50
CA PHE A 104 9.83 -6.46 -12.60
C PHE A 104 11.14 -5.70 -12.81
N ARG A 105 11.47 -4.84 -11.89
CA ARG A 105 12.75 -4.13 -11.86
C ARG A 105 13.88 -5.10 -11.55
N ARG A 106 15.02 -4.84 -12.13
CA ARG A 106 16.22 -5.65 -11.90
C ARG A 106 17.27 -4.87 -11.12
#